data_82ae66394cc2d2e09480cc4ce8104eb8
#
_entry.id   82ae66394cc2d2e09480cc4ce8104eb8
#
_cell.length_a   1.000
_cell.length_b   1.000
_cell.length_c   1.000
_cell.angle_alpha   90.00
_cell.angle_beta   90.00
_cell.angle_gamma   90.00
#
_symmetry.space_group_name_H-M   'P 1'
#
loop_
_entity.id
_entity.type
_entity.pdbx_description
1 polymer ?
#
loop_
_entity_poly.entity_id
_entity_poly.type
_entity_poly.pdbx_seq_one_letter_code
_entity_poly.pdbx_strand_id
1 'polypeptide(L)'
;MTRLFTSFCALVIATGAFAQAGYRPAPENLQSRSQFAECRFGIFLHWGLYAMLAQGEWAMTNHNLNYREYEKLAGGFYPSKFDADAWAEAFRQAGARYVCFTTRHHDGFSMFRTAQTPYNIVDATPFARDAVKELADACHRRGLRVHFYYSLIDWWREDAPRGRTGLGTGRPAEKEDADAYFGFMKAQLTELLTQYGDVGAIWFDGIWDQDENPGFDWRLGELYGLIHALQPGCLIINNHHLAPFEGEDAQAFERNLPGENTAGYSGQEISRLPLETCQTMNGMWGYKITDQNYKSAQTLVRYLAGAAGRGANLLLNIGPQPDGALPAAALERLDSMGRWLRANGETIYGTQAGPVSPRSWGVTTRRGDKIYVHILDWPDEELFVPVRDERIRQAVRFADKRAVAFLQDKAGVTLRLGEKPAGADCIVELTVGQ
;
A
#
# COMPACT_ATOMS: atom_id res chain seq x y z
N MET A 1 -4.79 51.28 34.85
CA MET A 1 -5.47 50.01 35.09
C MET A 1 -6.24 49.66 33.83
N THR A 2 -5.61 48.92 32.92
CA THR A 2 -6.16 48.54 31.62
C THR A 2 -6.36 47.02 31.64
N ARG A 3 -7.61 46.57 31.65
CA ARG A 3 -7.95 45.15 31.64
C ARG A 3 -7.91 44.66 30.19
N LEU A 4 -7.02 43.70 29.90
CA LEU A 4 -7.04 42.89 28.69
C LEU A 4 -8.18 41.84 28.83
N PHE A 5 -9.12 41.86 27.88
CA PHE A 5 -10.08 40.77 27.65
C PHE A 5 -9.46 39.79 26.68
N THR A 6 -9.14 38.61 27.16
CA THR A 6 -8.79 37.45 26.32
C THR A 6 -10.08 36.75 25.88
N SER A 7 -10.44 36.88 24.61
CA SER A 7 -11.53 36.12 24.00
C SER A 7 -11.08 34.68 23.76
N PHE A 8 -11.69 33.75 24.49
CA PHE A 8 -11.61 32.32 24.22
C PHE A 8 -12.67 32.01 23.15
N CYS A 9 -12.24 31.73 21.91
CA CYS A 9 -13.13 31.14 20.91
C CYS A 9 -13.27 29.64 21.22
N ALA A 10 -14.38 29.27 21.84
CA ALA A 10 -14.77 27.86 21.95
C ALA A 10 -15.28 27.38 20.59
N LEU A 11 -14.55 26.49 19.95
CA LEU A 11 -14.96 25.78 18.76
C LEU A 11 -16.03 24.74 19.19
N VAL A 12 -17.29 25.07 18.99
CA VAL A 12 -18.41 24.12 19.21
C VAL A 12 -18.42 23.16 18.02
N ILE A 13 -17.86 21.96 18.23
CA ILE A 13 -18.06 20.85 17.28
C ILE A 13 -19.50 20.35 17.46
N ALA A 14 -20.35 20.69 16.53
CA ALA A 14 -21.71 20.13 16.46
C ALA A 14 -21.61 18.65 16.10
N THR A 15 -21.87 17.77 17.07
CA THR A 15 -22.07 16.35 16.83
C THR A 15 -23.43 16.11 16.19
N GLY A 16 -23.53 16.35 14.89
CA GLY A 16 -24.67 15.92 14.08
C GLY A 16 -24.48 14.48 13.65
N ALA A 17 -25.43 13.60 14.00
CA ALA A 17 -25.52 12.26 13.46
C ALA A 17 -25.75 12.38 11.93
N PHE A 18 -24.69 12.20 11.14
CA PHE A 18 -24.82 12.10 9.70
C PHE A 18 -25.17 10.64 9.34
N ALA A 19 -26.46 10.37 9.17
CA ALA A 19 -26.89 9.28 8.32
C ALA A 19 -26.49 9.67 6.89
N GLN A 20 -25.45 9.08 6.33
CA GLN A 20 -24.95 9.39 4.99
C GLN A 20 -25.96 8.89 3.94
N ALA A 21 -26.71 9.78 3.35
CA ALA A 21 -27.40 9.53 2.10
C ALA A 21 -26.34 9.60 0.97
N GLY A 22 -25.81 8.47 0.51
CA GLY A 22 -24.92 8.29 -0.63
C GLY A 22 -23.62 9.12 -0.58
N TYR A 23 -22.50 8.47 -0.32
CA TYR A 23 -21.18 9.14 -0.38
C TYR A 23 -20.93 9.75 -1.77
N ARG A 24 -20.58 11.03 -1.79
CA ARG A 24 -20.12 11.73 -2.99
C ARG A 24 -18.71 12.25 -2.75
N PRO A 25 -17.71 11.75 -3.50
CA PRO A 25 -16.33 12.22 -3.33
C PRO A 25 -16.20 13.71 -3.65
N ALA A 26 -15.46 14.43 -2.81
CA ALA A 26 -15.11 15.82 -3.04
C ALA A 26 -14.20 15.96 -4.28
N PRO A 27 -14.11 17.16 -4.90
CA PRO A 27 -13.19 17.38 -6.04
C PRO A 27 -11.74 17.02 -5.72
N GLU A 28 -11.27 17.32 -4.51
CA GLU A 28 -9.95 16.99 -4.01
C GLU A 28 -9.73 15.47 -3.96
N ASN A 29 -10.77 14.72 -3.54
CA ASN A 29 -10.71 13.26 -3.52
C ASN A 29 -10.63 12.68 -4.93
N LEU A 30 -11.45 13.17 -5.86
CA LEU A 30 -11.40 12.74 -7.27
C LEU A 30 -10.03 13.02 -7.90
N GLN A 31 -9.43 14.17 -7.59
CA GLN A 31 -8.08 14.51 -8.02
C GLN A 31 -7.05 13.53 -7.43
N SER A 32 -7.16 13.24 -6.12
CA SER A 32 -6.26 12.28 -5.45
C SER A 32 -6.38 10.88 -6.03
N ARG A 33 -7.61 10.40 -6.33
CA ARG A 33 -7.84 9.11 -7.02
C ARG A 33 -7.13 9.05 -8.37
N SER A 34 -7.27 10.13 -9.19
CA SER A 34 -6.61 10.19 -10.50
C SER A 34 -5.09 10.14 -10.35
N GLN A 35 -4.53 10.95 -9.46
CA GLN A 35 -3.09 11.00 -9.21
C GLN A 35 -2.55 9.68 -8.62
N PHE A 36 -3.33 9.02 -7.74
CA PHE A 36 -2.96 7.73 -7.18
C PHE A 36 -2.92 6.64 -8.26
N ALA A 37 -3.89 6.62 -9.16
CA ALA A 37 -3.93 5.70 -10.29
C ALA A 37 -2.70 5.81 -11.22
N GLU A 38 -2.01 6.96 -11.22
CA GLU A 38 -0.81 7.20 -12.04
C GLU A 38 0.50 6.84 -11.34
N CYS A 39 0.48 6.61 -10.01
CA CYS A 39 1.67 6.35 -9.19
C CYS A 39 2.37 5.05 -9.56
N ARG A 40 1.65 4.00 -9.84
CA ARG A 40 2.08 2.65 -10.24
C ARG A 40 3.01 1.93 -9.27
N PHE A 41 3.81 2.62 -8.44
CA PHE A 41 4.75 1.98 -7.53
C PHE A 41 4.83 2.71 -6.19
N GLY A 42 4.63 1.97 -5.11
CA GLY A 42 4.78 2.41 -3.72
C GLY A 42 5.54 1.39 -2.86
N ILE A 43 6.01 1.84 -1.71
CA ILE A 43 6.65 1.00 -0.69
C ILE A 43 5.73 0.83 0.50
N PHE A 44 5.55 -0.40 0.94
CA PHE A 44 4.88 -0.77 2.18
C PHE A 44 5.92 -1.06 3.25
N LEU A 45 5.68 -0.64 4.47
CA LEU A 45 6.57 -0.88 5.60
C LEU A 45 5.79 -1.54 6.73
N HIS A 46 6.11 -2.80 7.02
CA HIS A 46 5.62 -3.48 8.22
C HIS A 46 6.72 -3.46 9.29
N TRP A 47 6.63 -2.50 10.21
CA TRP A 47 7.62 -2.30 11.26
C TRP A 47 6.95 -1.90 12.58
N GLY A 48 7.30 -2.60 13.65
CA GLY A 48 6.74 -2.43 14.98
C GLY A 48 7.50 -3.30 15.99
N LEU A 49 6.96 -3.47 17.19
CA LEU A 49 7.55 -4.30 18.25
C LEU A 49 7.78 -5.75 17.80
N TYR A 50 6.92 -6.29 16.93
CA TYR A 50 7.05 -7.63 16.39
C TYR A 50 8.40 -7.85 15.67
N ALA A 51 9.05 -6.81 15.17
CA ALA A 51 10.36 -6.92 14.55
C ALA A 51 11.42 -7.44 15.55
N MET A 52 11.29 -7.12 16.85
CA MET A 52 12.22 -7.59 17.89
C MET A 52 12.23 -9.11 18.04
N LEU A 53 11.08 -9.75 17.82
CA LEU A 53 10.97 -11.21 17.87
C LEU A 53 11.54 -11.87 16.62
N ALA A 54 11.71 -11.12 15.53
CA ALA A 54 12.21 -11.61 14.24
C ALA A 54 11.45 -12.84 13.72
N GLN A 55 10.13 -12.91 13.96
CA GLN A 55 9.23 -14.01 13.58
C GLN A 55 8.07 -13.56 12.69
N GLY A 56 8.11 -12.31 12.20
CA GLY A 56 7.04 -11.70 11.42
C GLY A 56 6.03 -10.95 12.30
N GLU A 57 5.11 -10.26 11.65
CA GLU A 57 4.14 -9.34 12.27
C GLU A 57 3.05 -10.04 13.09
N TRP A 58 2.82 -11.31 12.84
CA TRP A 58 1.83 -12.14 13.55
C TRP A 58 2.42 -12.91 14.74
N ALA A 59 3.67 -12.62 15.14
CA ALA A 59 4.35 -13.37 16.20
C ALA A 59 3.54 -13.42 17.52
N MET A 60 2.87 -12.33 17.91
CA MET A 60 2.09 -12.25 19.12
C MET A 60 0.97 -13.31 19.18
N THR A 61 0.16 -13.41 18.14
CA THR A 61 -0.95 -14.38 18.08
C THR A 61 -0.48 -15.79 17.72
N ASN A 62 0.48 -15.95 16.79
CA ASN A 62 0.95 -17.25 16.36
C ASN A 62 1.64 -18.05 17.48
N HIS A 63 2.24 -17.37 18.44
CA HIS A 63 2.91 -17.98 19.59
C HIS A 63 2.10 -17.86 20.89
N ASN A 64 0.86 -17.36 20.84
CA ASN A 64 0.00 -17.12 22.01
C ASN A 64 0.73 -16.33 23.10
N LEU A 65 1.47 -15.30 22.73
CA LEU A 65 2.21 -14.47 23.68
C LEU A 65 1.23 -13.65 24.49
N ASN A 66 1.36 -13.74 25.82
CA ASN A 66 0.52 -12.94 26.71
C ASN A 66 0.72 -11.44 26.43
N TYR A 67 -0.37 -10.68 26.30
CA TYR A 67 -0.32 -9.27 25.93
C TYR A 67 0.51 -8.40 26.90
N ARG A 68 0.50 -8.73 28.21
CA ARG A 68 1.31 -8.05 29.22
C ARG A 68 2.79 -8.42 29.18
N GLU A 69 3.11 -9.64 28.73
CA GLU A 69 4.50 -10.03 28.48
C GLU A 69 5.02 -9.43 27.17
N TYR A 70 4.17 -9.41 26.14
CA TYR A 70 4.52 -8.82 24.85
C TYR A 70 4.82 -7.32 24.95
N GLU A 71 4.01 -6.56 25.72
CA GLU A 71 4.23 -5.11 25.90
C GLU A 71 5.60 -4.76 26.48
N LYS A 72 6.22 -5.67 27.24
CA LYS A 72 7.56 -5.46 27.82
C LYS A 72 8.65 -5.32 26.76
N LEU A 73 8.42 -5.80 25.54
CA LEU A 73 9.32 -5.59 24.41
C LEU A 73 9.59 -4.10 24.16
N ALA A 74 8.62 -3.24 24.43
CA ALA A 74 8.76 -1.80 24.24
C ALA A 74 9.94 -1.23 25.05
N GLY A 75 10.20 -1.72 26.26
CA GLY A 75 11.32 -1.30 27.09
C GLY A 75 12.71 -1.61 26.52
N GLY A 76 12.78 -2.50 25.53
CA GLY A 76 14.02 -2.84 24.82
C GLY A 76 14.07 -2.34 23.37
N PHE A 77 13.00 -1.71 22.87
CA PHE A 77 12.95 -1.26 21.47
C PHE A 77 13.74 0.04 21.28
N TYR A 78 14.95 -0.12 20.75
CA TYR A 78 15.85 0.99 20.48
C TYR A 78 16.46 0.87 19.09
N PRO A 79 15.72 1.28 18.04
CA PRO A 79 16.17 1.19 16.64
C PRO A 79 17.24 2.24 16.32
N SER A 80 18.46 2.00 16.77
CA SER A 80 19.59 2.93 16.68
C SER A 80 20.05 3.26 15.26
N LYS A 81 19.66 2.44 14.28
CA LYS A 81 19.99 2.63 12.85
C LYS A 81 18.85 3.21 12.04
N PHE A 82 17.73 3.55 12.67
CA PHE A 82 16.63 4.22 11.97
C PHE A 82 17.04 5.61 11.50
N ASP A 83 17.04 5.79 10.20
CA ASP A 83 17.29 7.06 9.52
C ASP A 83 16.19 7.28 8.47
N ALA A 84 15.24 8.13 8.81
CA ALA A 84 14.07 8.43 7.95
C ALA A 84 14.47 9.06 6.61
N ASP A 85 15.52 9.89 6.59
CA ASP A 85 16.02 10.52 5.38
C ASP A 85 16.67 9.50 4.44
N ALA A 86 17.47 8.59 4.98
CA ALA A 86 18.07 7.49 4.22
C ALA A 86 17.00 6.53 3.67
N TRP A 87 15.97 6.21 4.46
CA TRP A 87 14.86 5.38 4.00
C TRP A 87 14.11 6.04 2.84
N ALA A 88 13.65 7.28 3.04
CA ALA A 88 12.90 8.00 2.02
C ALA A 88 13.71 8.20 0.72
N GLU A 89 15.02 8.42 0.83
CA GLU A 89 15.91 8.52 -0.32
C GLU A 89 16.04 7.19 -1.07
N ALA A 90 16.20 6.06 -0.36
CA ALA A 90 16.25 4.74 -0.97
C ALA A 90 14.94 4.43 -1.74
N PHE A 91 13.79 4.78 -1.17
CA PHE A 91 12.48 4.58 -1.81
C PHE A 91 12.32 5.45 -3.06
N ARG A 92 12.72 6.73 -2.97
CA ARG A 92 12.71 7.64 -4.12
C ARG A 92 13.62 7.15 -5.25
N GLN A 93 14.82 6.68 -4.92
CA GLN A 93 15.78 6.14 -5.90
C GLN A 93 15.28 4.84 -6.54
N ALA A 94 14.55 4.03 -5.78
CA ALA A 94 13.85 2.85 -6.32
C ALA A 94 12.73 3.20 -7.30
N GLY A 95 12.31 4.47 -7.36
CA GLY A 95 11.23 4.95 -8.23
C GLY A 95 9.86 4.95 -7.56
N ALA A 96 9.75 4.69 -6.27
CA ALA A 96 8.48 4.79 -5.56
C ALA A 96 7.90 6.20 -5.64
N ARG A 97 6.58 6.30 -5.62
CA ARG A 97 5.82 7.55 -5.63
C ARG A 97 5.09 7.79 -4.32
N TYR A 98 4.92 6.77 -3.52
CA TYR A 98 4.30 6.83 -2.20
C TYR A 98 4.86 5.76 -1.27
N VAL A 99 4.66 5.98 0.02
CA VAL A 99 5.07 5.08 1.10
C VAL A 99 3.87 4.86 2.01
N CYS A 100 3.53 3.61 2.29
CA CYS A 100 2.52 3.22 3.26
C CYS A 100 3.22 2.62 4.48
N PHE A 101 3.03 3.22 5.66
CA PHE A 101 3.68 2.79 6.89
C PHE A 101 2.65 2.27 7.90
N THR A 102 2.93 1.12 8.53
CA THR A 102 2.10 0.58 9.62
C THR A 102 2.21 1.47 10.85
N THR A 103 1.31 2.44 10.97
CA THR A 103 1.27 3.35 12.13
C THR A 103 0.85 2.63 13.40
N ARG A 104 -0.05 1.64 13.27
CA ARG A 104 -0.45 0.68 14.30
C ARG A 104 -0.89 -0.62 13.64
N HIS A 105 -0.20 -1.72 13.94
CA HIS A 105 -0.56 -3.05 13.47
C HIS A 105 -1.44 -3.78 14.50
N HIS A 106 -1.82 -5.03 14.26
CA HIS A 106 -2.72 -5.83 15.10
C HIS A 106 -2.23 -6.02 16.54
N ASP A 107 -0.92 -5.89 16.80
CA ASP A 107 -0.33 -5.94 18.15
C ASP A 107 -0.65 -4.70 19.01
N GLY A 108 -1.36 -3.71 18.44
CA GLY A 108 -1.83 -2.53 19.15
C GLY A 108 -0.76 -1.47 19.43
N PHE A 109 0.53 -1.75 19.10
CA PHE A 109 1.59 -0.79 19.36
C PHE A 109 1.59 0.35 18.34
N SER A 110 1.55 1.60 18.83
CA SER A 110 1.54 2.79 17.99
C SER A 110 2.97 3.24 17.69
N MET A 111 3.36 3.26 16.40
CA MET A 111 4.68 3.71 15.93
C MET A 111 4.78 5.24 15.83
N PHE A 112 3.82 5.96 16.38
CA PHE A 112 3.72 7.42 16.38
C PHE A 112 3.37 7.94 17.78
N ARG A 113 3.63 9.22 18.01
CA ARG A 113 3.22 9.90 19.24
C ARG A 113 1.70 10.04 19.26
N THR A 114 1.06 9.45 20.25
CA THR A 114 -0.39 9.57 20.48
C THR A 114 -0.68 9.87 21.94
N ALA A 115 -1.64 10.74 22.18
CA ALA A 115 -2.13 11.03 23.52
C ALA A 115 -3.15 9.97 24.01
N GLN A 116 -3.56 9.05 23.12
CA GLN A 116 -4.66 8.11 23.40
C GLN A 116 -4.21 6.87 24.18
N THR A 117 -2.92 6.57 24.16
CA THR A 117 -2.34 5.45 24.89
C THR A 117 -0.85 5.69 25.16
N PRO A 118 -0.33 5.29 26.34
CA PRO A 118 1.12 5.29 26.57
C PRO A 118 1.84 4.16 25.82
N TYR A 119 1.12 3.19 25.24
CA TYR A 119 1.68 2.09 24.46
C TYR A 119 2.02 2.56 23.05
N ASN A 120 3.03 3.43 22.98
CA ASN A 120 3.51 4.02 21.74
C ASN A 120 5.05 4.14 21.77
N ILE A 121 5.64 4.32 20.58
CA ILE A 121 7.09 4.33 20.38
C ILE A 121 7.81 5.46 21.15
N VAL A 122 7.12 6.57 21.43
CA VAL A 122 7.72 7.72 22.11
C VAL A 122 7.71 7.54 23.62
N ASP A 123 6.56 7.10 24.19
CA ASP A 123 6.38 7.06 25.63
C ASP A 123 6.82 5.73 26.26
N ALA A 124 6.68 4.61 25.50
CA ALA A 124 6.94 3.27 26.02
C ALA A 124 8.38 2.77 25.76
N THR A 125 9.14 3.45 24.90
CA THR A 125 10.46 2.94 24.46
C THR A 125 11.60 3.87 24.83
N PRO A 126 12.82 3.34 25.04
CA PRO A 126 14.01 4.17 25.22
C PRO A 126 14.40 4.95 23.95
N PHE A 127 13.85 4.60 22.79
CA PHE A 127 14.06 5.32 21.53
C PHE A 127 13.45 6.73 21.59
N ALA A 128 12.27 6.91 22.19
CA ALA A 128 11.60 8.17 22.49
C ALA A 128 11.50 9.14 21.29
N ARG A 129 11.44 8.63 20.06
CA ARG A 129 11.28 9.40 18.81
C ARG A 129 10.03 8.93 18.06
N ASP A 130 9.38 9.86 17.36
CA ASP A 130 8.21 9.59 16.54
C ASP A 130 8.64 9.14 15.14
N ALA A 131 8.73 7.83 14.92
CA ALA A 131 9.20 7.26 13.66
C ALA A 131 8.28 7.58 12.48
N VAL A 132 6.95 7.64 12.73
CA VAL A 132 5.97 8.01 11.70
C VAL A 132 6.15 9.45 11.27
N LYS A 133 6.30 10.38 12.25
CA LYS A 133 6.51 11.80 11.95
C LYS A 133 7.78 12.04 11.17
N GLU A 134 8.88 11.45 11.61
CA GLU A 134 10.18 11.63 10.96
C GLU A 134 10.15 11.09 9.51
N LEU A 135 9.55 9.91 9.29
CA LEU A 135 9.46 9.35 7.96
C LEU A 135 8.49 10.13 7.05
N ALA A 136 7.34 10.57 7.59
CA ALA A 136 6.39 11.40 6.84
C ALA A 136 7.04 12.71 6.38
N ASP A 137 7.74 13.41 7.27
CA ASP A 137 8.46 14.64 6.94
C ASP A 137 9.56 14.39 5.89
N ALA A 138 10.31 13.29 6.01
CA ALA A 138 11.35 12.91 5.05
C ALA A 138 10.77 12.59 3.66
N CYS A 139 9.63 11.93 3.62
CA CYS A 139 8.89 11.62 2.39
C CYS A 139 8.36 12.90 1.73
N HIS A 140 7.70 13.78 2.49
CA HIS A 140 7.18 15.05 1.99
C HIS A 140 8.28 15.91 1.38
N ARG A 141 9.45 16.02 2.06
CA ARG A 141 10.60 16.76 1.50
C ARG A 141 11.09 16.23 0.17
N ARG A 142 10.83 14.94 -0.13
CA ARG A 142 11.25 14.24 -1.37
C ARG A 142 10.15 14.08 -2.40
N GLY A 143 8.97 14.65 -2.14
CA GLY A 143 7.81 14.53 -3.03
C GLY A 143 7.20 13.13 -3.09
N LEU A 144 7.46 12.30 -2.08
CA LEU A 144 6.77 11.03 -1.88
C LEU A 144 5.47 11.26 -1.12
N ARG A 145 4.37 10.69 -1.59
CA ARG A 145 3.10 10.70 -0.85
C ARG A 145 3.19 9.78 0.35
N VAL A 146 2.52 10.14 1.42
CA VAL A 146 2.50 9.38 2.68
C VAL A 146 1.13 8.75 2.85
N HIS A 147 1.10 7.44 3.03
CA HIS A 147 -0.08 6.67 3.40
C HIS A 147 0.16 6.04 4.76
N PHE A 148 -0.90 5.92 5.56
CA PHE A 148 -0.84 5.29 6.86
C PHE A 148 -1.70 4.03 6.87
N TYR A 149 -1.06 2.88 7.10
CA TYR A 149 -1.78 1.67 7.47
C TYR A 149 -2.26 1.79 8.92
N TYR A 150 -3.50 1.44 9.14
CA TYR A 150 -4.13 1.45 10.44
C TYR A 150 -4.98 0.19 10.63
N SER A 151 -4.60 -0.64 11.63
CA SER A 151 -5.34 -1.85 11.95
C SER A 151 -6.66 -1.53 12.67
N LEU A 152 -7.74 -2.19 12.23
CA LEU A 152 -9.00 -2.23 12.96
C LEU A 152 -8.92 -3.18 14.16
N ILE A 153 -8.05 -4.21 14.09
CA ILE A 153 -7.80 -5.18 15.16
C ILE A 153 -6.82 -4.60 16.18
N ASP A 154 -6.97 -4.99 17.43
CA ASP A 154 -6.00 -4.73 18.49
C ASP A 154 -5.94 -5.93 19.45
N TRP A 155 -4.81 -6.63 19.46
CA TRP A 155 -4.61 -7.80 20.32
C TRP A 155 -4.12 -7.44 21.73
N TRP A 156 -3.80 -6.17 21.97
CA TRP A 156 -3.26 -5.68 23.24
C TRP A 156 -4.28 -4.91 24.06
N ARG A 157 -5.05 -4.03 23.45
CA ARG A 157 -5.97 -3.13 24.13
C ARG A 157 -7.17 -3.88 24.70
N GLU A 158 -7.44 -3.73 26.02
CA GLU A 158 -8.42 -4.56 26.73
C GLU A 158 -9.87 -4.32 26.29
N ASP A 159 -10.22 -3.08 25.88
CA ASP A 159 -11.55 -2.71 25.42
C ASP A 159 -11.79 -3.00 23.92
N ALA A 160 -10.75 -3.39 23.17
CA ALA A 160 -10.92 -3.71 21.75
C ALA A 160 -11.78 -4.96 21.55
N PRO A 161 -12.68 -4.97 20.53
CA PRO A 161 -13.48 -6.14 20.19
C PRO A 161 -12.62 -7.37 19.90
N ARG A 162 -13.08 -8.53 20.35
CA ARG A 162 -12.44 -9.82 20.11
C ARG A 162 -13.05 -10.45 18.88
N GLY A 163 -12.20 -10.74 17.90
CA GLY A 163 -12.57 -11.50 16.73
C GLY A 163 -12.01 -12.93 16.78
N ARG A 164 -11.73 -13.48 15.60
CA ARG A 164 -11.17 -14.84 15.45
C ARG A 164 -9.66 -14.93 15.69
N THR A 165 -8.96 -13.79 15.81
CA THR A 165 -7.51 -13.75 16.06
C THR A 165 -7.16 -13.16 17.42
N GLY A 166 -5.91 -13.36 17.87
CA GLY A 166 -5.46 -12.87 19.17
C GLY A 166 -6.09 -13.53 20.40
N LEU A 167 -6.84 -14.62 20.24
CA LEU A 167 -7.55 -15.29 21.32
C LEU A 167 -6.61 -15.85 22.40
N GLY A 168 -5.41 -16.30 22.01
CA GLY A 168 -4.39 -16.86 22.91
C GLY A 168 -3.56 -15.82 23.66
N THR A 169 -3.80 -14.53 23.48
CA THR A 169 -2.98 -13.46 24.10
C THR A 169 -3.30 -13.22 25.59
N GLY A 170 -4.35 -13.84 26.12
CA GLY A 170 -4.73 -13.71 27.52
C GLY A 170 -5.41 -12.37 27.86
N ARG A 171 -5.82 -11.60 26.88
CA ARG A 171 -6.60 -10.37 27.05
C ARG A 171 -7.97 -10.71 27.65
N PRO A 172 -8.44 -9.99 28.71
CA PRO A 172 -9.71 -10.30 29.39
C PRO A 172 -10.91 -9.95 28.48
N ALA A 173 -11.82 -10.92 28.31
CA ALA A 173 -13.02 -10.74 27.47
C ALA A 173 -14.05 -9.80 28.11
N GLU A 174 -14.13 -9.79 29.43
CA GLU A 174 -15.10 -8.99 30.17
C GLU A 174 -14.84 -7.48 30.16
N LYS A 175 -13.71 -7.06 29.57
CA LYS A 175 -13.33 -5.65 29.42
C LYS A 175 -13.63 -5.08 28.06
N GLU A 176 -14.17 -5.86 27.13
CA GLU A 176 -14.54 -5.37 25.81
C GLU A 176 -15.57 -4.23 25.92
N ASP A 177 -15.26 -3.13 25.25
CA ASP A 177 -16.13 -1.95 25.11
C ASP A 177 -15.92 -1.36 23.71
N ALA A 178 -16.77 -1.78 22.76
CA ALA A 178 -16.66 -1.36 21.37
C ALA A 178 -16.79 0.16 21.22
N ASP A 179 -17.63 0.84 22.02
CA ASP A 179 -17.79 2.30 21.94
C ASP A 179 -16.53 3.03 22.39
N ALA A 180 -15.90 2.57 23.48
CA ALA A 180 -14.63 3.11 23.96
C ALA A 180 -13.52 2.89 22.92
N TYR A 181 -13.45 1.69 22.32
CA TYR A 181 -12.48 1.37 21.28
C TYR A 181 -12.70 2.22 20.01
N PHE A 182 -13.93 2.41 19.55
CA PHE A 182 -14.22 3.31 18.42
C PHE A 182 -13.85 4.76 18.71
N GLY A 183 -14.10 5.22 19.93
CA GLY A 183 -13.65 6.53 20.39
C GLY A 183 -12.13 6.68 20.28
N PHE A 184 -11.39 5.66 20.72
CA PHE A 184 -9.93 5.60 20.62
C PHE A 184 -9.44 5.64 19.18
N MET A 185 -10.02 4.81 18.28
CA MET A 185 -9.62 4.82 16.86
C MET A 185 -9.88 6.18 16.21
N LYS A 186 -11.03 6.79 16.44
CA LYS A 186 -11.35 8.13 15.91
C LYS A 186 -10.38 9.19 16.40
N ALA A 187 -10.00 9.13 17.68
CA ALA A 187 -9.04 10.08 18.24
C ALA A 187 -7.62 9.90 17.62
N GLN A 188 -7.14 8.66 17.48
CA GLN A 188 -5.86 8.39 16.83
C GLN A 188 -5.85 8.79 15.35
N LEU A 189 -6.91 8.50 14.60
CA LEU A 189 -7.05 8.93 13.20
C LEU A 189 -7.08 10.45 13.10
N THR A 190 -7.71 11.14 14.05
CA THR A 190 -7.67 12.62 14.11
C THR A 190 -6.26 13.13 14.30
N GLU A 191 -5.47 12.53 15.21
CA GLU A 191 -4.06 12.89 15.41
C GLU A 191 -3.25 12.68 14.12
N LEU A 192 -3.38 11.51 13.48
CA LEU A 192 -2.66 11.20 12.24
C LEU A 192 -3.01 12.16 11.10
N LEU A 193 -4.28 12.56 10.98
CA LEU A 193 -4.74 13.43 9.91
C LEU A 193 -4.54 14.95 10.19
N THR A 194 -4.19 15.34 11.41
CA THR A 194 -4.01 16.76 11.77
C THR A 194 -2.58 17.14 12.13
N GLN A 195 -1.71 16.17 12.45
CA GLN A 195 -0.37 16.45 12.98
C GLN A 195 0.78 15.98 12.06
N TYR A 196 0.47 15.18 11.03
CA TYR A 196 1.49 14.52 10.19
C TYR A 196 1.57 15.09 8.75
N GLY A 197 0.94 16.24 8.50
CA GLY A 197 0.93 16.90 7.20
C GLY A 197 -0.13 16.34 6.26
N ASP A 198 0.14 16.39 4.97
CA ASP A 198 -0.76 15.86 3.93
C ASP A 198 -0.69 14.33 3.89
N VAL A 199 -1.81 13.69 4.18
CA VAL A 199 -1.94 12.22 4.19
C VAL A 199 -2.64 11.77 2.92
N GLY A 200 -1.91 11.04 2.09
CA GLY A 200 -2.41 10.58 0.79
C GLY A 200 -3.47 9.48 0.91
N ALA A 201 -3.36 8.60 1.92
CA ALA A 201 -4.39 7.59 2.21
C ALA A 201 -4.32 7.08 3.64
N ILE A 202 -5.47 6.64 4.16
CA ILE A 202 -5.56 5.68 5.28
C ILE A 202 -5.82 4.30 4.69
N TRP A 203 -4.97 3.35 5.03
CA TRP A 203 -5.02 1.97 4.59
C TRP A 203 -5.47 1.07 5.75
N PHE A 204 -6.73 0.65 5.73
CA PHE A 204 -7.31 -0.19 6.77
C PHE A 204 -7.09 -1.67 6.52
N ASP A 205 -7.03 -2.42 7.62
CA ASP A 205 -6.94 -3.88 7.61
C ASP A 205 -7.62 -4.46 8.85
N GLY A 206 -8.10 -5.71 8.73
CA GLY A 206 -8.60 -6.45 9.87
C GLY A 206 -10.12 -6.57 9.98
N ILE A 207 -10.90 -6.05 9.03
CA ILE A 207 -12.36 -6.20 9.04
C ILE A 207 -12.76 -7.67 9.11
N TRP A 208 -12.04 -8.54 8.43
CA TRP A 208 -12.22 -9.98 8.33
C TRP A 208 -12.11 -10.73 9.69
N ASP A 209 -11.58 -10.08 10.72
CA ASP A 209 -11.47 -10.69 12.06
C ASP A 209 -12.84 -10.94 12.72
N GLN A 210 -13.87 -10.24 12.25
CA GLN A 210 -15.25 -10.36 12.72
C GLN A 210 -16.17 -11.15 11.75
N ASP A 211 -15.63 -11.83 10.74
CA ASP A 211 -16.42 -12.56 9.73
C ASP A 211 -17.35 -13.62 10.35
N GLU A 212 -16.98 -14.17 11.51
CA GLU A 212 -17.79 -15.15 12.27
C GLU A 212 -18.84 -14.49 13.17
N ASN A 213 -18.86 -13.15 13.24
CA ASN A 213 -19.80 -12.36 14.06
C ASN A 213 -20.62 -11.41 13.16
N PRO A 214 -21.63 -11.88 12.45
CA PRO A 214 -22.39 -11.08 11.48
C PRO A 214 -23.19 -9.93 12.09
N GLY A 215 -23.31 -9.88 13.41
CA GLY A 215 -23.95 -8.76 14.15
C GLY A 215 -22.99 -7.65 14.52
N PHE A 216 -21.68 -7.81 14.30
CA PHE A 216 -20.70 -6.80 14.63
C PHE A 216 -20.60 -5.73 13.53
N ASP A 217 -20.64 -4.48 13.94
CA ASP A 217 -20.50 -3.33 13.04
C ASP A 217 -19.19 -2.57 13.35
N TRP A 218 -18.27 -2.56 12.37
CA TRP A 218 -17.03 -1.78 12.43
C TRP A 218 -17.26 -0.27 12.33
N ARG A 219 -18.50 0.18 12.13
CA ARG A 219 -18.89 1.59 12.00
C ARG A 219 -18.01 2.33 10.97
N LEU A 220 -17.69 1.65 9.88
CA LEU A 220 -16.80 2.15 8.84
C LEU A 220 -17.26 3.48 8.26
N GLY A 221 -18.57 3.68 8.11
CA GLY A 221 -19.13 4.94 7.64
C GLY A 221 -18.76 6.15 8.52
N GLU A 222 -18.67 5.96 9.84
CA GLU A 222 -18.25 7.02 10.76
C GLU A 222 -16.74 7.30 10.61
N LEU A 223 -15.91 6.25 10.50
CA LEU A 223 -14.46 6.39 10.33
C LEU A 223 -14.13 7.06 8.98
N TYR A 224 -14.78 6.62 7.91
CA TYR A 224 -14.60 7.17 6.56
C TYR A 224 -15.06 8.62 6.49
N GLY A 225 -16.23 8.93 7.08
CA GLY A 225 -16.72 10.29 7.17
C GLY A 225 -15.79 11.23 7.94
N LEU A 226 -15.18 10.76 9.03
CA LEU A 226 -14.19 11.52 9.80
C LEU A 226 -12.94 11.83 8.95
N ILE A 227 -12.42 10.83 8.23
CA ILE A 227 -11.21 10.99 7.39
C ILE A 227 -11.47 12.02 6.29
N HIS A 228 -12.55 11.86 5.54
CA HIS A 228 -12.91 12.79 4.45
C HIS A 228 -13.26 14.19 4.96
N ALA A 229 -13.78 14.32 6.18
CA ALA A 229 -14.03 15.63 6.78
C ALA A 229 -12.74 16.35 7.20
N LEU A 230 -11.76 15.62 7.71
CA LEU A 230 -10.47 16.18 8.15
C LEU A 230 -9.54 16.48 6.98
N GLN A 231 -9.44 15.56 6.02
CA GLN A 231 -8.65 15.72 4.80
C GLN A 231 -9.44 15.20 3.59
N PRO A 232 -10.19 16.05 2.86
CA PRO A 232 -11.02 15.63 1.72
C PRO A 232 -10.24 14.91 0.61
N GLY A 233 -8.95 15.19 0.46
CA GLY A 233 -8.07 14.54 -0.51
C GLY A 233 -7.46 13.22 -0.02
N CYS A 234 -7.60 12.86 1.25
CA CYS A 234 -7.11 11.59 1.78
C CYS A 234 -7.95 10.44 1.24
N LEU A 235 -7.29 9.43 0.65
CA LEU A 235 -7.97 8.25 0.12
C LEU A 235 -8.22 7.22 1.22
N ILE A 236 -9.27 6.45 1.06
CA ILE A 236 -9.58 5.30 1.91
C ILE A 236 -9.38 4.03 1.11
N ILE A 237 -8.51 3.17 1.61
CA ILE A 237 -8.21 1.84 1.10
C ILE A 237 -8.47 0.85 2.24
N ASN A 238 -9.17 -0.25 1.98
CA ASN A 238 -9.45 -1.24 3.01
C ASN A 238 -9.22 -2.66 2.47
N ASN A 239 -8.38 -3.43 3.15
CA ASN A 239 -7.98 -4.79 2.76
C ASN A 239 -8.96 -5.83 3.32
N HIS A 240 -10.18 -5.85 2.79
CA HIS A 240 -11.21 -6.78 3.24
C HIS A 240 -11.52 -7.91 2.24
N HIS A 241 -10.85 -7.92 1.07
CA HIS A 241 -11.00 -8.95 0.04
C HIS A 241 -12.42 -9.06 -0.56
N LEU A 242 -13.21 -7.98 -0.49
CA LEU A 242 -14.57 -7.88 -1.03
C LEU A 242 -14.64 -6.77 -2.07
N ALA A 243 -15.81 -6.60 -2.69
CA ALA A 243 -16.12 -5.39 -3.46
C ALA A 243 -16.03 -4.15 -2.54
N PRO A 244 -15.53 -3.01 -3.04
CA PRO A 244 -15.41 -1.81 -2.23
C PRO A 244 -16.72 -1.38 -1.57
N PHE A 245 -16.62 -0.97 -0.31
CA PHE A 245 -17.74 -0.39 0.41
C PHE A 245 -17.92 1.09 0.06
N GLU A 246 -19.09 1.62 0.38
CA GLU A 246 -19.37 3.04 0.21
C GLU A 246 -18.39 3.89 1.01
N GLY A 247 -17.76 4.86 0.37
CA GLY A 247 -16.75 5.73 0.97
C GLY A 247 -15.31 5.29 0.72
N GLU A 248 -15.07 4.12 0.15
CA GLU A 248 -13.73 3.70 -0.26
C GLU A 248 -13.32 4.35 -1.59
N ASP A 249 -12.03 4.63 -1.72
CA ASP A 249 -11.46 5.42 -2.81
C ASP A 249 -10.53 4.64 -3.72
N ALA A 250 -10.07 3.48 -3.28
CA ALA A 250 -9.30 2.52 -4.06
C ALA A 250 -9.55 1.10 -3.57
N GLN A 251 -9.34 0.12 -4.44
CA GLN A 251 -9.53 -1.29 -4.15
C GLN A 251 -8.19 -1.99 -4.00
N ALA A 252 -7.99 -2.68 -2.86
CA ALA A 252 -6.79 -3.46 -2.56
C ALA A 252 -6.94 -4.92 -2.98
N PHE A 253 -5.81 -5.51 -3.43
CA PHE A 253 -5.64 -6.93 -3.74
C PHE A 253 -4.39 -7.44 -3.02
N GLU A 254 -4.56 -8.28 -2.02
CA GLU A 254 -3.42 -8.82 -1.27
C GLU A 254 -2.80 -10.00 -2.00
N ARG A 255 -1.49 -9.92 -2.29
CA ARG A 255 -0.67 -10.96 -2.93
C ARG A 255 -1.18 -11.46 -4.29
N ASN A 256 -2.26 -10.89 -4.80
CA ASN A 256 -2.83 -11.20 -6.11
C ASN A 256 -2.78 -9.97 -7.00
N LEU A 257 -2.55 -10.17 -8.29
CA LEU A 257 -2.86 -9.14 -9.27
C LEU A 257 -4.38 -9.09 -9.50
N PRO A 258 -4.97 -7.92 -9.83
CA PRO A 258 -6.40 -7.85 -10.14
C PRO A 258 -6.81 -8.87 -11.19
N GLY A 259 -7.87 -9.65 -10.88
CA GLY A 259 -8.35 -10.75 -11.72
C GLY A 259 -7.67 -12.10 -11.49
N GLU A 260 -6.73 -12.19 -10.54
CA GLU A 260 -6.12 -13.45 -10.11
C GLU A 260 -6.61 -13.83 -8.70
N ASN A 261 -6.50 -15.12 -8.37
CA ASN A 261 -6.75 -15.64 -7.02
C ASN A 261 -5.74 -16.74 -6.67
N THR A 262 -4.46 -16.45 -6.88
CA THR A 262 -3.36 -17.40 -6.62
C THR A 262 -3.03 -17.51 -5.14
N ALA A 263 -3.28 -16.46 -4.37
CA ALA A 263 -3.10 -16.44 -2.91
C ALA A 263 -4.31 -17.01 -2.15
N GLY A 264 -5.46 -17.21 -2.82
CA GLY A 264 -6.67 -17.82 -2.24
C GLY A 264 -7.48 -16.85 -1.35
N TYR A 265 -7.16 -15.55 -1.33
CA TYR A 265 -7.90 -14.60 -0.50
C TYR A 265 -9.21 -14.14 -1.11
N SER A 266 -9.29 -14.00 -2.44
CA SER A 266 -10.52 -13.53 -3.06
C SER A 266 -10.61 -13.82 -4.56
N GLY A 267 -11.85 -14.07 -5.03
CA GLY A 267 -12.26 -13.91 -6.41
C GLY A 267 -13.04 -12.61 -6.60
N GLN A 268 -12.66 -11.53 -5.91
CA GLN A 268 -13.41 -10.29 -5.88
C GLN A 268 -13.53 -9.65 -7.27
N GLU A 269 -14.70 -9.06 -7.56
CA GLU A 269 -14.91 -8.30 -8.78
C GLU A 269 -14.03 -7.04 -8.80
N ILE A 270 -13.49 -6.72 -9.99
CA ILE A 270 -12.69 -5.52 -10.19
C ILE A 270 -13.63 -4.32 -10.31
N SER A 271 -13.49 -3.36 -9.40
CA SER A 271 -14.26 -2.13 -9.41
C SER A 271 -13.72 -1.12 -10.44
N ARG A 272 -14.39 0.05 -10.52
CA ARG A 272 -13.92 1.19 -11.31
C ARG A 272 -13.03 2.16 -10.53
N LEU A 273 -12.79 1.89 -9.25
CA LEU A 273 -11.88 2.66 -8.44
C LEU A 273 -10.43 2.41 -8.86
N PRO A 274 -9.48 3.28 -8.50
CA PRO A 274 -8.07 2.96 -8.58
C PRO A 274 -7.76 1.63 -7.91
N LEU A 275 -6.88 0.84 -8.52
CA LEU A 275 -6.53 -0.49 -8.05
C LEU A 275 -5.12 -0.49 -7.45
N GLU A 276 -4.94 -1.24 -6.39
CA GLU A 276 -3.64 -1.48 -5.76
C GLU A 276 -3.47 -2.96 -5.47
N THR A 277 -2.31 -3.52 -5.78
CA THR A 277 -1.91 -4.83 -5.28
C THR A 277 -0.75 -4.68 -4.31
N CYS A 278 -0.86 -5.26 -3.12
CA CYS A 278 0.25 -5.31 -2.18
C CYS A 278 0.94 -6.69 -2.21
N GLN A 279 2.28 -6.69 -2.19
CA GLN A 279 3.10 -7.89 -2.31
C GLN A 279 4.34 -7.78 -1.44
N THR A 280 4.79 -8.90 -0.89
CA THR A 280 6.03 -9.00 -0.12
C THR A 280 7.23 -9.25 -1.02
N MET A 281 8.41 -8.76 -0.62
CA MET A 281 9.67 -9.13 -1.28
C MET A 281 10.10 -10.57 -0.99
N ASN A 282 9.77 -11.07 0.19
CA ASN A 282 10.02 -12.42 0.69
C ASN A 282 8.69 -13.12 1.06
N GLY A 283 8.62 -13.92 2.12
CA GLY A 283 7.41 -14.63 2.54
C GLY A 283 6.54 -13.83 3.51
N MET A 284 7.15 -13.02 4.39
CA MET A 284 6.47 -12.33 5.50
C MET A 284 6.33 -10.83 5.23
N TRP A 285 5.36 -10.18 5.91
CA TRP A 285 5.23 -8.73 5.90
C TRP A 285 6.24 -8.09 6.85
N GLY A 286 6.24 -8.46 8.12
CA GLY A 286 7.21 -8.02 9.11
C GLY A 286 8.53 -8.80 9.03
N TYR A 287 9.57 -8.27 9.65
CA TYR A 287 10.89 -8.92 9.67
C TYR A 287 10.84 -10.31 10.29
N LYS A 288 11.36 -11.29 9.53
CA LYS A 288 11.58 -12.66 10.00
C LYS A 288 12.98 -13.09 9.63
N ILE A 289 13.81 -13.41 10.63
CA ILE A 289 15.24 -13.70 10.42
C ILE A 289 15.49 -14.93 9.55
N THR A 290 14.61 -15.91 9.59
CA THR A 290 14.71 -17.14 8.80
C THR A 290 14.16 -17.02 7.39
N ASP A 291 13.43 -15.94 7.07
CA ASP A 291 12.81 -15.72 5.77
C ASP A 291 13.75 -14.96 4.84
N GLN A 292 14.72 -15.70 4.29
CA GLN A 292 15.73 -15.16 3.38
C GLN A 292 15.41 -15.40 1.89
N ASN A 293 14.22 -15.93 1.60
CA ASN A 293 13.80 -16.23 0.23
C ASN A 293 13.23 -14.99 -0.48
N TYR A 294 14.09 -14.02 -0.74
CA TYR A 294 13.72 -12.81 -1.46
C TYR A 294 13.47 -13.09 -2.95
N LYS A 295 12.35 -12.61 -3.47
CA LYS A 295 12.07 -12.62 -4.90
C LYS A 295 13.20 -11.92 -5.66
N SER A 296 13.54 -12.42 -6.85
CA SER A 296 14.55 -11.78 -7.68
C SER A 296 14.07 -10.39 -8.16
N ALA A 297 15.00 -9.50 -8.45
CA ALA A 297 14.66 -8.21 -9.05
C ALA A 297 13.86 -8.38 -10.36
N GLN A 298 14.19 -9.42 -11.15
CA GLN A 298 13.43 -9.78 -12.35
C GLN A 298 11.97 -10.12 -12.05
N THR A 299 11.71 -10.93 -11.00
CA THR A 299 10.37 -11.28 -10.56
C THR A 299 9.59 -10.04 -10.12
N LEU A 300 10.23 -9.14 -9.36
CA LEU A 300 9.59 -7.90 -8.87
C LEU A 300 9.27 -6.92 -10.01
N VAL A 301 10.16 -6.78 -11.00
CA VAL A 301 9.91 -5.98 -12.21
C VAL A 301 8.73 -6.54 -13.00
N ARG A 302 8.68 -7.87 -13.19
CA ARG A 302 7.56 -8.53 -13.88
C ARG A 302 6.25 -8.35 -13.13
N TYR A 303 6.29 -8.39 -11.80
CA TYR A 303 5.11 -8.15 -10.98
C TYR A 303 4.61 -6.70 -11.11
N LEU A 304 5.53 -5.72 -11.13
CA LEU A 304 5.21 -4.31 -11.37
C LEU A 304 4.59 -4.09 -12.76
N ALA A 305 5.20 -4.64 -13.81
CA ALA A 305 4.64 -4.56 -15.16
C ALA A 305 3.28 -5.24 -15.24
N GLY A 306 3.12 -6.40 -14.59
CA GLY A 306 1.86 -7.13 -14.48
C GLY A 306 0.75 -6.32 -13.80
N ALA A 307 1.08 -5.60 -12.73
CA ALA A 307 0.16 -4.70 -12.04
C ALA A 307 -0.23 -3.51 -12.95
N ALA A 308 0.77 -2.84 -13.55
CA ALA A 308 0.53 -1.71 -14.45
C ALA A 308 -0.34 -2.09 -15.65
N GLY A 309 -0.13 -3.28 -16.25
CA GLY A 309 -0.93 -3.81 -17.35
C GLY A 309 -2.38 -4.12 -16.97
N ARG A 310 -2.68 -4.23 -15.67
CA ARG A 310 -4.05 -4.36 -15.13
C ARG A 310 -4.61 -3.02 -14.60
N GLY A 311 -3.86 -1.93 -14.79
CA GLY A 311 -4.26 -0.61 -14.29
C GLY A 311 -4.03 -0.41 -12.79
N ALA A 312 -3.33 -1.32 -12.12
CA ALA A 312 -3.08 -1.29 -10.69
C ALA A 312 -1.72 -0.68 -10.33
N ASN A 313 -1.63 -0.15 -9.11
CA ASN A 313 -0.38 0.15 -8.45
C ASN A 313 0.19 -1.11 -7.79
N LEU A 314 1.52 -1.21 -7.73
CA LEU A 314 2.22 -2.18 -6.87
C LEU A 314 2.65 -1.47 -5.58
N LEU A 315 2.17 -1.94 -4.43
CA LEU A 315 2.63 -1.57 -3.10
C LEU A 315 3.55 -2.69 -2.59
N LEU A 316 4.87 -2.49 -2.66
CA LEU A 316 5.88 -3.52 -2.40
C LEU A 316 6.40 -3.42 -0.97
N ASN A 317 6.22 -4.49 -0.19
CA ASN A 317 6.52 -4.50 1.24
C ASN A 317 7.97 -4.80 1.58
N ILE A 318 8.44 -4.09 2.59
CA ILE A 318 9.70 -4.34 3.31
C ILE A 318 9.38 -4.47 4.80
N GLY A 319 9.95 -5.48 5.45
CA GLY A 319 9.98 -5.62 6.90
C GLY A 319 11.31 -5.11 7.45
N PRO A 320 11.41 -3.88 7.99
CA PRO A 320 12.62 -3.37 8.61
C PRO A 320 13.06 -4.19 9.82
N GLN A 321 14.37 -4.24 10.05
CA GLN A 321 14.96 -4.96 11.18
C GLN A 321 14.66 -4.25 12.51
N PRO A 322 14.79 -4.93 13.65
CA PRO A 322 14.51 -4.34 14.96
C PRO A 322 15.42 -3.15 15.30
N ASP A 323 16.62 -3.10 14.75
CA ASP A 323 17.56 -1.99 14.91
C ASP A 323 17.26 -0.79 13.98
N GLY A 324 16.22 -0.87 13.16
CA GLY A 324 15.83 0.18 12.23
C GLY A 324 16.56 0.15 10.89
N ALA A 325 17.41 -0.85 10.63
CA ALA A 325 18.01 -1.01 9.31
C ALA A 325 17.03 -1.64 8.32
N LEU A 326 17.06 -1.21 7.08
CA LEU A 326 16.41 -1.94 5.98
C LEU A 326 17.27 -3.17 5.64
N PRO A 327 16.68 -4.36 5.44
CA PRO A 327 17.43 -5.55 5.06
C PRO A 327 18.26 -5.31 3.79
N ALA A 328 19.53 -5.74 3.79
CA ALA A 328 20.43 -5.52 2.66
C ALA A 328 19.89 -6.10 1.35
N ALA A 329 19.26 -7.29 1.42
CA ALA A 329 18.63 -7.89 0.26
C ALA A 329 17.47 -7.04 -0.30
N ALA A 330 16.69 -6.37 0.57
CA ALA A 330 15.64 -5.46 0.13
C ALA A 330 16.22 -4.23 -0.57
N LEU A 331 17.28 -3.63 -0.02
CA LEU A 331 17.96 -2.48 -0.65
C LEU A 331 18.54 -2.83 -2.02
N GLU A 332 19.15 -4.02 -2.18
CA GLU A 332 19.65 -4.50 -3.46
C GLU A 332 18.52 -4.64 -4.51
N ARG A 333 17.34 -5.17 -4.09
CA ARG A 333 16.18 -5.29 -4.97
C ARG A 333 15.62 -3.93 -5.36
N LEU A 334 15.53 -2.99 -4.40
CA LEU A 334 15.09 -1.62 -4.66
C LEU A 334 16.01 -0.90 -5.66
N ASP A 335 17.32 -1.00 -5.48
CA ASP A 335 18.29 -0.39 -6.41
C ASP A 335 18.16 -0.99 -7.82
N SER A 336 17.99 -2.31 -7.93
CA SER A 336 17.78 -2.98 -9.21
C SER A 336 16.49 -2.56 -9.90
N MET A 337 15.38 -2.46 -9.15
CA MET A 337 14.10 -1.93 -9.66
C MET A 337 14.25 -0.47 -10.10
N GLY A 338 14.94 0.35 -9.30
CA GLY A 338 15.21 1.75 -9.62
C GLY A 338 16.01 1.91 -10.92
N ARG A 339 17.04 1.09 -11.14
CA ARG A 339 17.77 1.09 -12.42
C ARG A 339 16.85 0.76 -13.60
N TRP A 340 16.01 -0.26 -13.46
CA TRP A 340 15.07 -0.65 -14.50
C TRP A 340 14.04 0.47 -14.77
N LEU A 341 13.48 1.08 -13.72
CA LEU A 341 12.48 2.15 -13.83
C LEU A 341 13.06 3.44 -14.42
N ARG A 342 14.32 3.76 -14.16
CA ARG A 342 14.98 4.91 -14.83
C ARG A 342 15.04 4.74 -16.34
N ALA A 343 15.20 3.52 -16.84
CA ALA A 343 15.25 3.22 -18.25
C ALA A 343 13.86 3.04 -18.88
N ASN A 344 12.91 2.49 -18.13
CA ASN A 344 11.64 2.01 -18.67
C ASN A 344 10.40 2.70 -18.05
N GLY A 345 10.56 3.63 -17.13
CA GLY A 345 9.46 4.23 -16.36
C GLY A 345 8.37 4.89 -17.22
N GLU A 346 8.70 5.35 -18.43
CA GLU A 346 7.71 5.87 -19.38
C GLU A 346 6.61 4.85 -19.70
N THR A 347 6.95 3.55 -19.69
CA THR A 347 6.04 2.46 -20.03
C THR A 347 5.17 2.03 -18.83
N ILE A 348 5.43 2.59 -17.64
CA ILE A 348 4.80 2.26 -16.37
C ILE A 348 4.02 3.46 -15.82
N TYR A 349 4.71 4.59 -15.51
CA TYR A 349 4.08 5.75 -14.87
C TYR A 349 3.15 6.52 -15.81
N GLY A 350 2.01 6.96 -15.28
CA GLY A 350 1.03 7.71 -16.05
C GLY A 350 0.44 6.93 -17.22
N THR A 351 0.56 5.59 -17.20
CA THR A 351 -0.10 4.72 -18.16
C THR A 351 -1.45 4.23 -17.64
N GLN A 352 -2.28 3.75 -18.52
CA GLN A 352 -3.48 2.97 -18.24
C GLN A 352 -3.23 1.50 -18.62
N ALA A 353 -4.10 0.58 -18.21
CA ALA A 353 -4.13 -0.75 -18.78
C ALA A 353 -4.23 -0.65 -20.31
N GLY A 354 -3.44 -1.45 -21.01
CA GLY A 354 -3.48 -1.44 -22.46
C GLY A 354 -4.73 -2.14 -23.02
N PRO A 355 -4.91 -2.09 -24.36
CA PRO A 355 -6.11 -2.63 -25.00
C PRO A 355 -6.19 -4.16 -24.98
N VAL A 356 -5.10 -4.83 -24.61
CA VAL A 356 -5.04 -6.31 -24.61
C VAL A 356 -5.02 -6.80 -23.17
N SER A 357 -6.03 -7.61 -22.83
CA SER A 357 -6.06 -8.30 -21.52
C SER A 357 -4.79 -9.14 -21.32
N PRO A 358 -4.36 -9.35 -20.06
CA PRO A 358 -3.19 -10.15 -19.74
C PRO A 358 -3.17 -11.50 -20.45
N ARG A 359 -2.00 -11.90 -20.94
CA ARG A 359 -1.75 -13.14 -21.68
C ARG A 359 -0.58 -13.89 -21.05
N SER A 360 -0.37 -15.14 -21.46
CA SER A 360 0.76 -15.95 -21.00
C SER A 360 2.12 -15.32 -21.30
N TRP A 361 2.23 -14.53 -22.36
CA TRP A 361 3.46 -13.82 -22.70
C TRP A 361 3.65 -12.51 -21.91
N GLY A 362 2.60 -11.92 -21.32
CA GLY A 362 2.70 -10.67 -20.56
C GLY A 362 1.46 -9.78 -20.66
N VAL A 363 1.70 -8.47 -20.68
CA VAL A 363 0.65 -7.44 -20.57
C VAL A 363 0.91 -6.28 -21.52
N THR A 364 -0.09 -5.42 -21.66
CA THR A 364 0.06 -4.13 -22.35
C THR A 364 -0.26 -2.97 -21.42
N THR A 365 0.46 -1.87 -21.56
CA THR A 365 0.12 -0.56 -20.99
C THR A 365 -0.09 0.45 -22.10
N ARG A 366 -0.79 1.55 -21.81
CA ARG A 366 -1.06 2.59 -22.80
C ARG A 366 -0.84 3.99 -22.25
N ARG A 367 -0.26 4.86 -23.06
CA ARG A 367 -0.15 6.29 -22.80
C ARG A 367 -0.36 7.07 -24.10
N GLY A 368 -1.50 7.75 -24.21
CA GLY A 368 -1.88 8.46 -25.42
C GLY A 368 -2.00 7.54 -26.65
N ASP A 369 -1.24 7.84 -27.70
CA ASP A 369 -1.15 7.07 -28.95
C ASP A 369 -0.14 5.90 -28.89
N LYS A 370 0.49 5.67 -27.73
CA LYS A 370 1.48 4.60 -27.56
C LYS A 370 0.89 3.43 -26.75
N ILE A 371 1.09 2.24 -27.27
CA ILE A 371 0.85 0.97 -26.59
C ILE A 371 2.20 0.32 -26.33
N TYR A 372 2.49 0.01 -25.07
CA TYR A 372 3.70 -0.70 -24.69
C TYR A 372 3.35 -2.16 -24.44
N VAL A 373 3.95 -3.05 -25.24
CA VAL A 373 3.79 -4.51 -25.13
C VAL A 373 4.92 -5.03 -24.24
N HIS A 374 4.60 -5.39 -23.00
CA HIS A 374 5.54 -5.95 -22.03
C HIS A 374 5.59 -7.47 -22.21
N ILE A 375 6.67 -7.96 -22.81
CA ILE A 375 6.89 -9.39 -23.05
C ILE A 375 7.67 -9.95 -21.86
N LEU A 376 6.94 -10.47 -20.90
CA LEU A 376 7.46 -11.01 -19.64
C LEU A 376 7.95 -12.45 -19.80
N ASP A 377 7.21 -13.25 -20.58
CA ASP A 377 7.59 -14.59 -20.97
C ASP A 377 7.71 -14.65 -22.49
N TRP A 378 8.95 -14.92 -22.94
CA TRP A 378 9.27 -14.92 -24.37
C TRP A 378 8.60 -16.13 -25.06
N PRO A 379 7.68 -15.89 -26.04
CA PRO A 379 6.95 -16.98 -26.62
C PRO A 379 7.73 -17.72 -27.68
N ASP A 380 8.24 -16.97 -28.69
CA ASP A 380 8.93 -17.45 -29.87
C ASP A 380 9.47 -16.23 -30.67
N GLU A 381 9.98 -16.44 -31.88
CA GLU A 381 10.40 -15.38 -32.79
C GLU A 381 9.26 -14.45 -33.23
N GLU A 382 8.02 -14.90 -33.16
CA GLU A 382 6.82 -14.14 -33.49
C GLU A 382 5.88 -14.05 -32.27
N LEU A 383 5.24 -12.89 -32.11
CA LEU A 383 4.24 -12.64 -31.08
C LEU A 383 2.98 -12.04 -31.71
N PHE A 384 1.86 -12.70 -31.54
CA PHE A 384 0.55 -12.17 -31.87
C PHE A 384 -0.02 -11.34 -30.70
N VAL A 385 -0.33 -10.05 -30.99
CA VAL A 385 -0.93 -9.09 -30.05
C VAL A 385 -2.30 -8.69 -30.61
N PRO A 386 -3.43 -9.03 -29.98
CA PRO A 386 -4.79 -8.84 -30.52
C PRO A 386 -5.28 -7.39 -30.37
N VAL A 387 -4.58 -6.44 -30.95
CA VAL A 387 -5.01 -5.03 -31.08
C VAL A 387 -5.92 -4.94 -32.30
N ARG A 388 -7.23 -4.92 -32.09
CA ARG A 388 -8.23 -5.07 -33.16
C ARG A 388 -8.73 -3.73 -33.73
N ASP A 389 -8.92 -2.74 -32.87
CA ASP A 389 -9.65 -1.52 -33.21
C ASP A 389 -8.75 -0.33 -33.53
N GLU A 390 -7.46 -0.59 -33.63
CA GLU A 390 -6.45 0.47 -33.81
C GLU A 390 -5.46 0.10 -34.91
N ARG A 391 -5.19 1.07 -35.78
CA ARG A 391 -4.18 0.91 -36.84
C ARG A 391 -2.79 1.23 -36.28
N ILE A 392 -1.86 0.28 -36.34
CA ILE A 392 -0.47 0.50 -35.94
C ILE A 392 0.32 1.06 -37.12
N ARG A 393 1.02 2.16 -36.87
CA ARG A 393 1.90 2.81 -37.87
C ARG A 393 3.35 2.40 -37.72
N GLN A 394 3.76 2.12 -36.48
CA GLN A 394 5.15 1.82 -36.17
C GLN A 394 5.21 0.84 -34.99
N ALA A 395 6.19 -0.05 -35.05
CA ALA A 395 6.59 -0.89 -33.91
C ALA A 395 8.11 -0.75 -33.74
N VAL A 396 8.55 -0.47 -32.52
CA VAL A 396 9.98 -0.37 -32.18
C VAL A 396 10.27 -1.07 -30.86
N ARG A 397 11.44 -1.65 -30.72
CA ARG A 397 11.91 -2.12 -29.42
C ARG A 397 12.21 -0.90 -28.55
N PHE A 398 11.61 -0.84 -27.36
CA PHE A 398 11.66 0.37 -26.51
C PHE A 398 13.10 0.74 -26.12
N ALA A 399 13.91 -0.25 -25.77
CA ALA A 399 15.25 -0.05 -25.20
C ALA A 399 16.24 0.67 -26.14
N ASP A 400 16.22 0.38 -27.44
CA ASP A 400 17.18 0.90 -28.42
C ASP A 400 16.53 1.50 -29.68
N LYS A 401 15.20 1.58 -29.68
CA LYS A 401 14.37 2.13 -30.75
C LYS A 401 14.58 1.45 -32.14
N ARG A 402 15.11 0.23 -32.15
CA ARG A 402 15.20 -0.56 -33.40
C ARG A 402 13.80 -0.93 -33.86
N ALA A 403 13.59 -0.79 -35.18
CA ALA A 403 12.33 -1.19 -35.78
C ALA A 403 12.05 -2.69 -35.57
N VAL A 404 10.80 -2.99 -35.22
CA VAL A 404 10.26 -4.34 -35.13
C VAL A 404 9.34 -4.52 -36.33
N ALA A 405 9.66 -5.49 -37.21
CA ALA A 405 8.80 -5.81 -38.32
C ALA A 405 7.47 -6.38 -37.84
N PHE A 406 6.38 -5.99 -38.45
CA PHE A 406 5.06 -6.48 -38.06
C PHE A 406 4.12 -6.64 -39.26
N LEU A 407 3.13 -7.49 -39.07
CA LEU A 407 1.96 -7.63 -39.96
C LEU A 407 0.72 -7.32 -39.15
N GLN A 408 -0.22 -6.59 -39.74
CA GLN A 408 -1.50 -6.30 -39.09
C GLN A 408 -2.66 -6.72 -39.97
N ASP A 409 -3.62 -7.41 -39.38
CA ASP A 409 -4.91 -7.73 -39.97
C ASP A 409 -6.07 -7.32 -39.02
N LYS A 410 -7.29 -7.77 -39.32
CA LYS A 410 -8.49 -7.52 -38.49
C LYS A 410 -8.43 -8.16 -37.09
N ALA A 411 -7.62 -9.20 -36.90
CA ALA A 411 -7.51 -9.92 -35.65
C ALA A 411 -6.51 -9.26 -34.70
N GLY A 412 -5.48 -8.57 -35.24
CA GLY A 412 -4.44 -7.92 -34.44
C GLY A 412 -3.14 -7.70 -35.19
N VAL A 413 -2.05 -7.65 -34.43
CA VAL A 413 -0.69 -7.39 -34.92
C VAL A 413 0.19 -8.59 -34.60
N THR A 414 0.89 -9.12 -35.59
CA THR A 414 1.96 -10.12 -35.42
C THR A 414 3.30 -9.41 -35.46
N LEU A 415 4.03 -9.42 -34.36
CA LEU A 415 5.38 -8.82 -34.24
C LEU A 415 6.42 -9.90 -34.53
N ARG A 416 7.46 -9.55 -35.30
CA ARG A 416 8.65 -10.39 -35.52
C ARG A 416 9.74 -9.95 -34.56
N LEU A 417 9.90 -10.72 -33.47
CA LEU A 417 10.74 -10.32 -32.35
C LEU A 417 12.24 -10.65 -32.55
N GLY A 418 12.55 -11.68 -33.34
CA GLY A 418 13.90 -12.19 -33.50
C GLY A 418 14.43 -12.86 -32.24
N GLU A 419 15.72 -12.67 -31.90
CA GLU A 419 16.32 -13.29 -30.73
C GLU A 419 15.85 -12.65 -29.40
N LYS A 420 15.67 -13.48 -28.37
CA LYS A 420 15.31 -13.05 -27.03
C LYS A 420 16.39 -12.15 -26.44
N PRO A 421 16.09 -10.89 -26.08
CA PRO A 421 17.04 -10.03 -25.39
C PRO A 421 17.22 -10.46 -23.94
N ALA A 422 18.36 -10.09 -23.35
CA ALA A 422 18.55 -10.23 -21.90
C ALA A 422 17.66 -9.23 -21.15
N GLY A 423 17.16 -9.64 -19.98
CA GLY A 423 16.39 -8.75 -19.09
C GLY A 423 15.13 -9.36 -18.51
N ALA A 424 14.49 -8.58 -17.65
CA ALA A 424 13.25 -8.97 -16.93
C ALA A 424 12.01 -8.86 -17.82
N ASP A 425 12.06 -7.92 -18.77
CA ASP A 425 10.96 -7.49 -19.62
C ASP A 425 11.53 -7.02 -20.96
N CYS A 426 10.97 -7.49 -22.05
CA CYS A 426 11.23 -6.95 -23.38
C CYS A 426 10.05 -6.10 -23.81
N ILE A 427 10.27 -4.82 -24.03
CA ILE A 427 9.18 -3.88 -24.34
C ILE A 427 9.20 -3.51 -25.80
N VAL A 428 8.06 -3.71 -26.50
CA VAL A 428 7.81 -3.19 -27.83
C VAL A 428 6.81 -2.04 -27.74
N GLU A 429 7.21 -0.88 -28.23
CA GLU A 429 6.36 0.30 -28.36
C GLU A 429 5.65 0.24 -29.72
N LEU A 430 4.33 0.27 -29.69
CA LEU A 430 3.47 0.41 -30.86
C LEU A 430 2.92 1.82 -30.90
N THR A 431 3.06 2.51 -32.04
CA THR A 431 2.44 3.82 -32.27
C THR A 431 1.17 3.66 -33.07
N VAL A 432 0.07 4.14 -32.52
CA VAL A 432 -1.27 4.09 -33.13
C VAL A 432 -1.38 5.21 -34.18
N GLY A 433 -2.00 4.90 -35.33
CA GLY A 433 -2.39 5.86 -36.36
C GLY A 433 -3.64 6.65 -35.97
N GLN A 434 -3.73 7.88 -36.47
CA GLN A 434 -5.00 8.63 -36.53
C GLN A 434 -5.89 8.04 -37.60
#